data_10eab6a70294731e9baaa38feee471a2
#
_entry.id   10eab6a70294731e9baaa38feee471a2
#
_cell.length_a   1.000
_cell.length_b   1.000
_cell.length_c   1.000
_cell.angle_alpha   90.00
_cell.angle_beta   90.00
_cell.angle_gamma   90.00
#
_symmetry.space_group_name_H-M   'P 1'
#
loop_
_entity.id
_entity.type
_entity.pdbx_description
1 polymer ?
#
loop_
_entity_poly.entity_id
_entity_poly.type
_entity_poly.pdbx_seq_one_letter_code
_entity_poly.pdbx_strand_id
1 'polypeptide(L)'
;MTQEELFKILVAHCKEYGFIFPSSEIYDGLGAVYDYGQLGSELKNNIKRYWWEAMTRLHENIVGIDSAIFMHPKIWEASGHVGAFNDPLIDNKDSKKRYRADVLIEDYIGKLEEKIEKDVEKGKKKFGDAFNEEQFRATNPNVLRNQTKIDAVRKRMADALNANDLVELRQIIIDCEIACPISGTKNWTDVRQFNLMFSTQLGSVSGESNIIYLRPETAQGIFVNYLNVQKTGRMKIPFGIAQIGKAFRNEIVARQFIFRMREFEQMEMQFFIKPGTELDWFAKWKENRMAWHKALGMGEENYRFHDHDKLAHYANAATDIEFRFPFGFKELEGIHSRTDFDLGNHQKFSGKKIQYFDPELGENYTPYVVETSIGVDRMVLAVLSHSYKEEQLENGESRVVLSIPAPLAPVKVAVLPLIKKDGLPELAREIMDELKYDFNCQYDEKDSIGKRYRRQDAIGTPFCVTIDHDSLNDRCVTIRHRDSMQQERVKIEDLHGIISKEVNLSNILKKLK
;
A
#
# COMPACT_ATOMS: atom_id res chain seq x y z
N MET A 1 -8.69 14.48 -18.58
CA MET A 1 -8.35 13.04 -18.41
C MET A 1 -9.27 12.46 -17.35
N THR A 2 -9.95 11.35 -17.63
CA THR A 2 -10.73 10.64 -16.61
C THR A 2 -9.80 9.85 -15.68
N GLN A 3 -10.27 9.49 -14.49
CA GLN A 3 -9.47 8.69 -13.55
C GLN A 3 -9.11 7.30 -14.12
N GLU A 4 -10.01 6.70 -14.92
CA GLU A 4 -9.74 5.43 -15.58
C GLU A 4 -8.66 5.54 -16.67
N GLU A 5 -8.67 6.62 -17.44
CA GLU A 5 -7.62 6.92 -18.43
C GLU A 5 -6.26 7.12 -17.74
N LEU A 6 -6.23 7.91 -16.65
CA LEU A 6 -5.03 8.11 -15.85
C LEU A 6 -4.45 6.79 -15.37
N PHE A 7 -5.30 5.88 -14.88
CA PHE A 7 -4.85 4.58 -14.40
C PHE A 7 -4.22 3.72 -15.50
N LYS A 8 -4.84 3.69 -16.69
CA LYS A 8 -4.30 2.96 -17.86
C LYS A 8 -2.94 3.53 -18.30
N ILE A 9 -2.82 4.86 -18.34
CA ILE A 9 -1.58 5.54 -18.70
C ILE A 9 -0.49 5.25 -17.66
N LEU A 10 -0.82 5.30 -16.37
CA LEU A 10 0.12 4.99 -15.30
C LEU A 10 0.67 3.56 -15.40
N VAL A 11 -0.19 2.58 -15.67
CA VAL A 11 0.23 1.17 -15.86
C VAL A 11 1.17 1.03 -17.05
N ALA A 12 0.86 1.69 -18.18
CA ALA A 12 1.72 1.69 -19.36
C ALA A 12 3.07 2.36 -19.07
N HIS A 13 3.06 3.51 -18.38
CA HIS A 13 4.26 4.23 -17.96
C HIS A 13 5.16 3.37 -17.04
N CYS A 14 4.56 2.67 -16.06
CA CYS A 14 5.30 1.78 -15.18
C CYS A 14 6.04 0.67 -15.94
N LYS A 15 5.42 0.12 -16.98
CA LYS A 15 6.02 -0.89 -17.84
C LYS A 15 7.12 -0.30 -18.73
N GLU A 16 6.84 0.81 -19.39
CA GLU A 16 7.77 1.46 -20.32
C GLU A 16 9.08 1.87 -19.64
N TYR A 17 8.99 2.42 -18.43
CA TYR A 17 10.15 2.96 -17.71
C TYR A 17 10.79 2.00 -16.70
N GLY A 18 10.37 0.74 -16.66
CA GLY A 18 11.02 -0.28 -15.82
C GLY A 18 10.70 -0.16 -14.34
N PHE A 19 9.48 0.25 -14.00
CA PHE A 19 8.99 0.19 -12.63
C PHE A 19 8.37 -1.17 -12.31
N ILE A 20 7.42 -1.62 -13.13
CA ILE A 20 6.64 -2.83 -12.84
C ILE A 20 6.32 -3.56 -14.14
N PHE A 21 6.54 -4.87 -14.15
CA PHE A 21 6.24 -5.77 -15.25
C PHE A 21 5.25 -6.85 -14.81
N PRO A 22 4.40 -7.38 -15.71
CA PRO A 22 3.73 -8.65 -15.45
C PRO A 22 4.78 -9.75 -15.22
N SER A 23 4.63 -10.53 -14.15
CA SER A 23 5.59 -11.61 -13.88
C SER A 23 5.53 -12.68 -14.97
N SER A 24 6.70 -13.18 -15.39
CA SER A 24 6.82 -14.23 -16.40
C SER A 24 6.19 -13.88 -17.76
N GLU A 25 6.28 -12.63 -18.18
CA GLU A 25 5.63 -12.10 -19.38
C GLU A 25 5.98 -12.88 -20.66
N ILE A 26 7.19 -13.44 -20.75
CA ILE A 26 7.62 -14.28 -21.89
C ILE A 26 6.81 -15.57 -22.03
N TYR A 27 6.03 -15.94 -21.00
CA TYR A 27 5.10 -17.07 -20.98
C TYR A 27 3.65 -16.61 -20.80
N ASP A 28 3.29 -15.47 -21.36
CA ASP A 28 1.96 -14.81 -21.26
C ASP A 28 1.60 -14.35 -19.84
N GLY A 29 2.56 -14.36 -18.91
CA GLY A 29 2.40 -13.87 -17.55
C GLY A 29 1.66 -14.79 -16.61
N LEU A 30 1.73 -14.51 -15.32
CA LEU A 30 0.93 -15.13 -14.27
C LEU A 30 -0.02 -14.09 -13.66
N GLY A 31 -1.32 -14.36 -13.71
CA GLY A 31 -2.33 -13.41 -13.25
C GLY A 31 -2.14 -12.97 -11.79
N ALA A 32 -2.17 -11.67 -11.54
CA ALA A 32 -2.00 -11.05 -10.22
C ALA A 32 -0.64 -11.29 -9.55
N VAL A 33 0.39 -11.48 -10.34
CA VAL A 33 1.78 -11.51 -9.91
C VAL A 33 2.57 -10.55 -10.78
N TYR A 34 3.41 -9.73 -10.17
CA TYR A 34 4.19 -8.70 -10.84
C TYR A 34 5.63 -8.71 -10.38
N ASP A 35 6.52 -8.37 -11.30
CA ASP A 35 7.94 -8.16 -11.05
C ASP A 35 8.23 -6.65 -10.99
N TYR A 36 9.08 -6.26 -10.06
CA TYR A 36 9.59 -4.89 -9.99
C TYR A 36 10.86 -4.79 -10.83
N GLY A 37 10.83 -3.89 -11.81
CA GLY A 37 12.02 -3.59 -12.62
C GLY A 37 13.03 -2.74 -11.85
N GLN A 38 14.06 -2.29 -12.56
CA GLN A 38 15.21 -1.59 -11.96
C GLN A 38 14.83 -0.30 -11.20
N LEU A 39 13.86 0.47 -11.69
CA LEU A 39 13.40 1.67 -10.99
C LEU A 39 12.36 1.34 -9.91
N GLY A 40 11.51 0.34 -10.16
CA GLY A 40 10.51 -0.09 -9.21
C GLY A 40 11.10 -0.72 -7.95
N SER A 41 12.15 -1.54 -8.10
CA SER A 41 12.85 -2.15 -6.96
C SER A 41 13.50 -1.09 -6.06
N GLU A 42 14.13 -0.07 -6.64
CA GLU A 42 14.72 1.03 -5.88
C GLU A 42 13.66 1.88 -5.16
N LEU A 43 12.55 2.23 -5.85
CA LEU A 43 11.43 2.94 -5.23
C LEU A 43 10.86 2.14 -4.03
N LYS A 44 10.64 0.85 -4.24
CA LYS A 44 10.12 -0.07 -3.23
C LYS A 44 11.07 -0.17 -2.02
N ASN A 45 12.37 -0.27 -2.25
CA ASN A 45 13.38 -0.33 -1.20
C ASN A 45 13.45 1.00 -0.42
N ASN A 46 13.36 2.15 -1.10
CA ASN A 46 13.34 3.46 -0.43
C ASN A 46 12.09 3.62 0.47
N ILE A 47 10.92 3.15 0.03
CA ILE A 47 9.68 3.14 0.83
C ILE A 47 9.85 2.25 2.07
N LYS A 48 10.36 1.02 1.90
CA LYS A 48 10.61 0.10 3.00
C LYS A 48 11.59 0.69 4.01
N ARG A 49 12.67 1.32 3.53
CA ARG A 49 13.66 1.97 4.37
C ARG A 49 13.06 3.14 5.15
N TYR A 50 12.24 3.98 4.52
CA TYR A 50 11.55 5.08 5.19
C TYR A 50 10.65 4.59 6.33
N TRP A 51 9.86 3.53 6.08
CA TRP A 51 9.02 2.94 7.11
C TRP A 51 9.85 2.31 8.24
N TRP A 52 10.87 1.54 7.89
CA TRP A 52 11.73 0.83 8.85
C TRP A 52 12.45 1.80 9.78
N GLU A 53 13.04 2.85 9.23
CA GLU A 53 13.73 3.86 10.02
C GLU A 53 12.75 4.67 10.89
N ALA A 54 11.55 4.96 10.40
CA ALA A 54 10.52 5.61 11.21
C ALA A 54 10.11 4.74 12.40
N MET A 55 9.95 3.43 12.22
CA MET A 55 9.58 2.52 13.30
C MET A 55 10.73 2.27 14.28
N THR A 56 11.91 1.88 13.79
CA THR A 56 12.97 1.35 14.66
C THR A 56 13.96 2.39 15.16
N ARG A 57 14.00 3.61 14.57
CA ARG A 57 14.91 4.68 14.99
C ARG A 57 14.22 5.82 15.73
N LEU A 58 12.95 6.14 15.37
CA LEU A 58 12.23 7.20 16.06
C LEU A 58 11.55 6.73 17.34
N HIS A 59 11.39 5.41 17.51
CA HIS A 59 10.82 4.78 18.69
C HIS A 59 11.85 3.87 19.36
N GLU A 60 12.32 4.25 20.55
CA GLU A 60 13.33 3.49 21.31
C GLU A 60 12.83 2.12 21.77
N ASN A 61 11.53 1.94 21.84
CA ASN A 61 10.86 0.73 22.29
C ASN A 61 10.29 -0.12 21.13
N ILE A 62 10.73 0.09 19.89
CA ILE A 62 10.37 -0.76 18.75
C ILE A 62 11.62 -1.41 18.18
N VAL A 63 11.58 -2.73 18.05
CA VAL A 63 12.65 -3.53 17.47
C VAL A 63 12.17 -4.28 16.24
N GLY A 64 13.09 -4.66 15.36
CA GLY A 64 12.77 -5.39 14.14
C GLY A 64 13.05 -6.88 14.24
N ILE A 65 12.27 -7.69 13.52
CA ILE A 65 12.55 -9.10 13.26
C ILE A 65 12.37 -9.43 11.78
N ASP A 66 12.89 -10.58 11.38
CA ASP A 66 12.60 -11.22 10.10
C ASP A 66 12.24 -12.68 10.36
N SER A 67 10.94 -13.00 10.43
CA SER A 67 10.45 -14.35 10.65
C SER A 67 10.33 -15.14 9.36
N ALA A 68 10.44 -16.47 9.45
CA ALA A 68 10.33 -17.36 8.31
C ALA A 68 8.95 -17.29 7.63
N ILE A 69 8.92 -17.48 6.31
CA ILE A 69 7.67 -17.60 5.54
C ILE A 69 6.98 -18.93 5.89
N PHE A 70 7.75 -20.03 5.92
CA PHE A 70 7.26 -21.34 6.35
C PHE A 70 7.24 -21.41 7.86
N MET A 71 6.07 -21.59 8.41
CA MET A 71 5.84 -21.74 9.84
C MET A 71 5.05 -23.01 10.14
N HIS A 72 5.08 -23.45 11.40
CA HIS A 72 4.35 -24.64 11.83
C HIS A 72 2.84 -24.49 11.54
N PRO A 73 2.16 -25.49 10.92
CA PRO A 73 0.75 -25.38 10.53
C PRO A 73 -0.21 -24.98 11.65
N LYS A 74 0.05 -25.40 12.89
CA LYS A 74 -0.74 -24.99 14.07
C LYS A 74 -0.84 -23.48 14.30
N ILE A 75 0.09 -22.69 13.76
CA ILE A 75 0.04 -21.23 13.83
C ILE A 75 -1.21 -20.73 13.10
N TRP A 76 -1.48 -21.29 11.93
CA TRP A 76 -2.60 -20.93 11.08
C TRP A 76 -3.94 -21.48 11.58
N GLU A 77 -3.90 -22.59 12.31
CA GLU A 77 -5.06 -23.10 13.06
C GLU A 77 -5.39 -22.17 14.24
N ALA A 78 -4.38 -21.80 15.03
CA ALA A 78 -4.51 -20.92 16.18
C ALA A 78 -5.02 -19.52 15.80
N SER A 79 -4.55 -18.97 14.70
CA SER A 79 -4.99 -17.67 14.18
C SER A 79 -6.32 -17.71 13.41
N GLY A 80 -6.86 -18.93 13.15
CA GLY A 80 -8.13 -19.11 12.44
C GLY A 80 -8.02 -19.10 10.91
N HIS A 81 -6.84 -18.87 10.31
CA HIS A 81 -6.68 -18.77 8.86
C HIS A 81 -7.04 -20.06 8.12
N VAL A 82 -6.79 -21.24 8.68
CA VAL A 82 -7.14 -22.51 8.02
C VAL A 82 -8.65 -22.69 7.91
N GLY A 83 -9.40 -22.27 8.92
CA GLY A 83 -10.85 -22.47 8.98
C GLY A 83 -11.69 -21.33 8.43
N ALA A 84 -11.25 -20.08 8.56
CA ALA A 84 -12.09 -18.89 8.35
C ALA A 84 -11.58 -17.92 7.27
N PHE A 85 -10.37 -18.12 6.73
CA PHE A 85 -9.82 -17.24 5.70
C PHE A 85 -10.31 -17.63 4.31
N ASN A 86 -11.59 -17.38 4.07
CA ASN A 86 -12.29 -17.83 2.86
C ASN A 86 -13.01 -16.66 2.18
N ASP A 87 -12.99 -16.66 0.85
CA ASP A 87 -13.84 -15.79 0.02
C ASP A 87 -15.09 -16.55 -0.45
N PRO A 88 -16.30 -15.93 -0.37
CA PRO A 88 -17.50 -16.49 -0.96
C PRO A 88 -17.48 -16.28 -2.48
N LEU A 89 -17.33 -17.36 -3.24
CA LEU A 89 -17.21 -17.31 -4.70
C LEU A 89 -18.48 -17.79 -5.40
N ILE A 90 -18.82 -17.10 -6.49
CA ILE A 90 -19.94 -17.42 -7.37
C ILE A 90 -19.49 -17.36 -8.83
N ASP A 91 -19.94 -18.32 -9.64
CA ASP A 91 -19.63 -18.35 -11.07
C ASP A 91 -20.87 -17.95 -11.88
N ASN A 92 -20.65 -17.16 -12.93
CA ASN A 92 -21.70 -16.95 -13.95
C ASN A 92 -21.58 -18.04 -15.03
N LYS A 93 -22.65 -18.82 -15.25
CA LYS A 93 -22.64 -19.99 -16.14
C LYS A 93 -22.45 -19.62 -17.61
N ASP A 94 -22.86 -18.42 -18.01
CA ASP A 94 -22.82 -17.99 -19.40
C ASP A 94 -21.45 -17.40 -19.77
N SER A 95 -20.91 -16.52 -18.91
CA SER A 95 -19.58 -15.93 -19.13
C SER A 95 -18.44 -16.86 -18.70
N LYS A 96 -18.73 -17.92 -17.95
CA LYS A 96 -17.75 -18.82 -17.30
C LYS A 96 -16.73 -18.06 -16.43
N LYS A 97 -17.11 -16.88 -15.93
CA LYS A 97 -16.25 -16.05 -15.07
C LYS A 97 -16.67 -16.17 -13.62
N ARG A 98 -15.67 -16.12 -12.76
CA ARG A 98 -15.79 -16.21 -11.31
C ARG A 98 -15.73 -14.83 -10.68
N TYR A 99 -16.54 -14.65 -9.64
CA TYR A 99 -16.68 -13.40 -8.88
C TYR A 99 -16.74 -13.70 -7.39
N ARG A 100 -16.38 -12.73 -6.57
CA ARG A 100 -16.72 -12.73 -5.16
C ARG A 100 -18.17 -12.27 -5.01
N ALA A 101 -18.96 -13.04 -4.27
CA ALA A 101 -20.36 -12.75 -4.08
C ALA A 101 -20.58 -11.45 -3.28
N ASP A 102 -19.78 -11.24 -2.24
CA ASP A 102 -19.77 -10.01 -1.44
C ASP A 102 -19.43 -8.77 -2.28
N VAL A 103 -18.38 -8.84 -3.11
CA VAL A 103 -17.99 -7.72 -4.00
C VAL A 103 -19.08 -7.39 -5.03
N LEU A 104 -19.76 -8.39 -5.57
CA LEU A 104 -20.88 -8.13 -6.50
C LEU A 104 -22.02 -7.37 -5.81
N ILE A 105 -22.28 -7.69 -4.55
CA ILE A 105 -23.30 -7.00 -3.72
C ILE A 105 -22.83 -5.57 -3.39
N GLU A 106 -21.57 -5.39 -3.01
CA GLU A 106 -20.97 -4.07 -2.78
C GLU A 106 -21.00 -3.17 -4.03
N ASP A 107 -20.63 -3.72 -5.19
CA ASP A 107 -20.70 -2.99 -6.48
C ASP A 107 -22.14 -2.57 -6.83
N TYR A 108 -23.13 -3.38 -6.44
CA TYR A 108 -24.53 -3.02 -6.58
C TYR A 108 -24.94 -1.89 -5.65
N ILE A 109 -24.50 -1.93 -4.39
CA ILE A 109 -24.72 -0.86 -3.42
C ILE A 109 -24.07 0.43 -3.92
N GLY A 110 -22.83 0.38 -4.37
CA GLY A 110 -22.12 1.54 -4.95
C GLY A 110 -22.87 2.19 -6.11
N LYS A 111 -23.51 1.40 -6.99
CA LYS A 111 -24.35 1.94 -8.05
C LYS A 111 -25.63 2.64 -7.54
N LEU A 112 -26.16 2.22 -6.39
CA LEU A 112 -27.28 2.92 -5.76
C LEU A 112 -26.82 4.24 -5.12
N GLU A 113 -25.66 4.25 -4.49
CA GLU A 113 -25.02 5.45 -3.95
C GLU A 113 -24.74 6.49 -5.05
N GLU A 114 -24.18 6.06 -6.18
CA GLU A 114 -23.99 6.94 -7.35
C GLU A 114 -25.31 7.55 -7.86
N LYS A 115 -26.41 6.81 -7.79
CA LYS A 115 -27.74 7.35 -8.16
C LYS A 115 -28.18 8.42 -7.18
N ILE A 116 -27.96 8.22 -5.89
CA ILE A 116 -28.23 9.22 -4.85
C ILE A 116 -27.44 10.50 -5.13
N GLU A 117 -26.11 10.37 -5.35
CA GLU A 117 -25.26 11.54 -5.63
C GLU A 117 -25.69 12.28 -6.90
N LYS A 118 -26.04 11.57 -7.97
CA LYS A 118 -26.59 12.19 -9.20
C LYS A 118 -27.89 12.95 -8.95
N ASP A 119 -28.76 12.46 -8.07
CA ASP A 119 -30.00 13.16 -7.73
C ASP A 119 -29.73 14.37 -6.81
N VAL A 120 -28.75 14.29 -5.91
CA VAL A 120 -28.27 15.43 -5.10
C VAL A 120 -27.66 16.51 -6.01
N GLU A 121 -26.82 16.16 -6.98
CA GLU A 121 -26.24 17.12 -7.94
C GLU A 121 -27.31 17.80 -8.77
N LYS A 122 -28.33 17.06 -9.23
CA LYS A 122 -29.50 17.65 -9.93
C LYS A 122 -30.25 18.63 -9.02
N GLY A 123 -30.40 18.28 -7.74
CA GLY A 123 -30.97 19.17 -6.73
C GLY A 123 -30.18 20.47 -6.58
N LYS A 124 -28.85 20.37 -6.42
CA LYS A 124 -27.94 21.53 -6.38
C LYS A 124 -28.10 22.44 -7.59
N LYS A 125 -28.13 21.86 -8.79
CA LYS A 125 -28.32 22.64 -10.04
C LYS A 125 -29.70 23.29 -10.14
N LYS A 126 -30.73 22.67 -9.58
CA LYS A 126 -32.12 23.16 -9.65
C LYS A 126 -32.41 24.28 -8.65
N PHE A 127 -31.87 24.18 -7.43
CA PHE A 127 -32.17 25.10 -6.33
C PHE A 127 -31.08 26.15 -6.06
N GLY A 128 -29.90 26.05 -6.72
CA GLY A 128 -28.81 27.02 -6.59
C GLY A 128 -28.40 27.28 -5.14
N ASP A 129 -28.25 28.57 -4.78
CA ASP A 129 -27.81 28.98 -3.44
C ASP A 129 -28.81 28.63 -2.31
N ALA A 130 -30.07 28.30 -2.65
CA ALA A 130 -31.09 27.85 -1.69
C ALA A 130 -31.06 26.35 -1.41
N PHE A 131 -30.11 25.59 -1.98
CA PHE A 131 -30.01 24.16 -1.80
C PHE A 131 -29.46 23.78 -0.43
N ASN A 132 -30.26 23.02 0.31
CA ASN A 132 -29.84 22.39 1.56
C ASN A 132 -29.73 20.86 1.33
N GLU A 133 -28.51 20.34 1.29
CA GLU A 133 -28.23 18.95 0.98
C GLU A 133 -28.82 18.01 2.03
N GLU A 134 -28.67 18.31 3.31
CA GLU A 134 -29.19 17.48 4.41
C GLU A 134 -30.70 17.36 4.34
N GLN A 135 -31.40 18.48 4.17
CA GLN A 135 -32.84 18.47 3.99
C GLN A 135 -33.28 17.73 2.72
N PHE A 136 -32.54 17.91 1.63
CA PHE A 136 -32.83 17.20 0.37
C PHE A 136 -32.68 15.69 0.53
N ARG A 137 -31.60 15.22 1.14
CA ARG A 137 -31.38 13.81 1.42
C ARG A 137 -32.47 13.22 2.34
N ALA A 138 -32.94 13.99 3.33
CA ALA A 138 -33.97 13.58 4.28
C ALA A 138 -35.40 13.58 3.70
N THR A 139 -35.66 14.29 2.57
CA THR A 139 -37.03 14.47 2.07
C THR A 139 -37.26 13.98 0.63
N ASN A 140 -36.20 13.81 -0.15
CA ASN A 140 -36.34 13.39 -1.55
C ASN A 140 -36.74 11.89 -1.63
N PRO A 141 -37.91 11.57 -2.27
CA PRO A 141 -38.40 10.18 -2.30
C PRO A 141 -37.45 9.18 -3.00
N ASN A 142 -36.71 9.63 -4.02
CA ASN A 142 -35.76 8.74 -4.72
C ASN A 142 -34.53 8.46 -3.89
N VAL A 143 -34.00 9.49 -3.18
CA VAL A 143 -32.89 9.34 -2.25
C VAL A 143 -33.28 8.40 -1.12
N LEU A 144 -34.42 8.64 -0.46
CA LEU A 144 -34.90 7.81 0.64
C LEU A 144 -35.12 6.35 0.22
N ARG A 145 -35.77 6.13 -0.94
CA ARG A 145 -35.98 4.77 -1.45
C ARG A 145 -34.66 4.03 -1.71
N ASN A 146 -33.68 4.70 -2.33
CA ASN A 146 -32.37 4.08 -2.60
C ASN A 146 -31.61 3.85 -1.29
N GLN A 147 -31.65 4.79 -0.34
CA GLN A 147 -31.02 4.64 0.96
C GLN A 147 -31.59 3.47 1.75
N THR A 148 -32.92 3.36 1.85
CA THR A 148 -33.60 2.22 2.51
C THR A 148 -33.17 0.88 1.89
N LYS A 149 -33.03 0.85 0.56
CA LYS A 149 -32.59 -0.35 -0.15
C LYS A 149 -31.13 -0.68 0.15
N ILE A 150 -30.25 0.32 0.20
CA ILE A 150 -28.84 0.17 0.56
C ILE A 150 -28.75 -0.43 1.97
N ASP A 151 -29.45 0.17 2.95
CA ASP A 151 -29.38 -0.25 4.34
C ASP A 151 -29.89 -1.70 4.53
N ALA A 152 -30.98 -2.05 3.85
CA ALA A 152 -31.52 -3.41 3.88
C ALA A 152 -30.53 -4.44 3.27
N VAL A 153 -29.92 -4.13 2.12
CA VAL A 153 -28.96 -5.03 1.46
C VAL A 153 -27.68 -5.15 2.27
N ARG A 154 -27.15 -4.04 2.81
CA ARG A 154 -25.98 -4.05 3.70
C ARG A 154 -26.21 -4.93 4.93
N LYS A 155 -27.36 -4.76 5.58
CA LYS A 155 -27.68 -5.56 6.76
C LYS A 155 -27.75 -7.05 6.42
N ARG A 156 -28.50 -7.44 5.39
CA ARG A 156 -28.59 -8.84 4.94
C ARG A 156 -27.22 -9.43 4.61
N MET A 157 -26.40 -8.69 3.85
CA MET A 157 -25.05 -9.14 3.51
C MET A 157 -24.18 -9.31 4.77
N ALA A 158 -24.23 -8.34 5.68
CA ALA A 158 -23.48 -8.43 6.92
C ALA A 158 -23.91 -9.62 7.79
N ASP A 159 -25.21 -9.87 7.91
CA ASP A 159 -25.75 -11.01 8.66
C ASP A 159 -25.35 -12.35 8.01
N ALA A 160 -25.44 -12.44 6.68
CA ALA A 160 -25.05 -13.63 5.91
C ALA A 160 -23.54 -13.93 6.02
N LEU A 161 -22.69 -12.92 5.90
CA LEU A 161 -21.23 -13.09 6.07
C LEU A 161 -20.87 -13.53 7.49
N ASN A 162 -21.53 -12.98 8.52
CA ASN A 162 -21.31 -13.36 9.91
C ASN A 162 -21.71 -14.78 10.23
N ALA A 163 -22.87 -15.18 9.69
CA ALA A 163 -23.39 -16.54 9.87
C ALA A 163 -22.74 -17.55 8.91
N ASN A 164 -21.86 -17.09 8.02
CA ASN A 164 -21.34 -17.89 6.92
C ASN A 164 -22.43 -18.54 6.06
N ASP A 165 -23.52 -17.80 5.85
CA ASP A 165 -24.67 -18.25 5.06
C ASP A 165 -24.48 -17.97 3.59
N LEU A 166 -23.90 -18.94 2.89
CA LEU A 166 -23.63 -18.86 1.45
C LEU A 166 -24.92 -18.88 0.61
N VAL A 167 -25.99 -19.47 1.14
CA VAL A 167 -27.28 -19.52 0.47
C VAL A 167 -27.90 -18.14 0.46
N GLU A 168 -27.88 -17.43 1.58
CA GLU A 168 -28.39 -16.07 1.68
C GLU A 168 -27.57 -15.09 0.83
N LEU A 169 -26.25 -15.21 0.76
CA LEU A 169 -25.42 -14.39 -0.15
C LEU A 169 -25.86 -14.56 -1.61
N ARG A 170 -26.14 -15.79 -2.04
CA ARG A 170 -26.69 -16.06 -3.37
C ARG A 170 -28.08 -15.45 -3.53
N GLN A 171 -28.92 -15.57 -2.50
CA GLN A 171 -30.31 -15.05 -2.54
C GLN A 171 -30.31 -13.53 -2.68
N ILE A 172 -29.42 -12.80 -2.00
CA ILE A 172 -29.25 -11.35 -2.18
C ILE A 172 -28.93 -10.99 -3.64
N ILE A 173 -28.01 -11.73 -4.28
CA ILE A 173 -27.64 -11.52 -5.68
C ILE A 173 -28.85 -11.69 -6.61
N ILE A 174 -29.68 -12.70 -6.33
CA ILE A 174 -30.90 -12.99 -7.11
C ILE A 174 -31.96 -11.90 -6.88
N ASP A 175 -32.28 -11.58 -5.60
CA ASP A 175 -33.31 -10.61 -5.23
C ASP A 175 -32.99 -9.19 -5.73
N CYS A 176 -31.71 -8.83 -5.71
CA CYS A 176 -31.22 -7.56 -6.24
C CYS A 176 -31.06 -7.57 -7.76
N GLU A 177 -31.35 -8.68 -8.40
CA GLU A 177 -31.22 -8.85 -9.85
C GLU A 177 -29.83 -8.48 -10.40
N ILE A 178 -28.78 -8.79 -9.64
CA ILE A 178 -27.41 -8.45 -10.02
C ILE A 178 -27.01 -9.24 -11.25
N ALA A 179 -26.68 -8.51 -12.31
CA ALA A 179 -26.24 -9.10 -13.58
C ALA A 179 -24.72 -9.22 -13.63
N CYS A 180 -24.24 -10.23 -14.33
CA CYS A 180 -22.82 -10.41 -14.60
C CYS A 180 -22.25 -9.20 -15.36
N PRO A 181 -21.15 -8.59 -14.88
CA PRO A 181 -20.53 -7.42 -15.54
C PRO A 181 -20.08 -7.67 -16.99
N ILE A 182 -19.83 -8.93 -17.36
CA ILE A 182 -19.34 -9.29 -18.70
C ILE A 182 -20.47 -9.73 -19.62
N SER A 183 -21.29 -10.70 -19.19
CA SER A 183 -22.36 -11.26 -20.05
C SER A 183 -23.68 -10.53 -19.93
N GLY A 184 -23.88 -9.72 -18.90
CA GLY A 184 -25.17 -9.09 -18.61
C GLY A 184 -26.26 -10.06 -18.11
N THR A 185 -25.97 -11.35 -18.01
CA THR A 185 -26.93 -12.38 -17.58
C THR A 185 -26.94 -12.55 -16.06
N LYS A 186 -28.04 -13.11 -15.53
CA LYS A 186 -28.22 -13.38 -14.10
C LYS A 186 -28.13 -14.89 -13.78
N ASN A 187 -27.49 -15.66 -14.65
CA ASN A 187 -27.38 -17.11 -14.55
C ASN A 187 -26.22 -17.53 -13.62
N TRP A 188 -26.47 -17.48 -12.31
CA TRP A 188 -25.47 -17.72 -11.27
C TRP A 188 -25.49 -19.16 -10.74
N THR A 189 -24.30 -19.66 -10.38
CA THR A 189 -24.14 -20.93 -9.62
C THR A 189 -24.49 -20.72 -8.15
N ASP A 190 -24.36 -21.76 -7.35
CA ASP A 190 -24.29 -21.61 -5.90
C ASP A 190 -23.00 -20.91 -5.48
N VAL A 191 -23.05 -20.20 -4.34
CA VAL A 191 -21.87 -19.63 -3.71
C VAL A 191 -21.08 -20.75 -3.01
N ARG A 192 -19.76 -20.73 -3.16
CA ARG A 192 -18.85 -21.69 -2.51
C ARG A 192 -17.73 -20.95 -1.80
N GLN A 193 -17.32 -21.46 -0.66
CA GLN A 193 -16.12 -20.94 0.00
C GLN A 193 -14.86 -21.35 -0.72
N PHE A 194 -13.93 -20.41 -0.79
CA PHE A 194 -12.61 -20.63 -1.33
C PHE A 194 -11.55 -20.14 -0.35
N ASN A 195 -10.72 -21.05 0.15
CA ASN A 195 -9.64 -20.70 1.08
C ASN A 195 -8.53 -19.96 0.35
N LEU A 196 -8.12 -18.81 0.91
CA LEU A 196 -7.09 -17.96 0.36
C LEU A 196 -5.66 -18.39 0.72
N MET A 197 -5.49 -19.43 1.55
CA MET A 197 -4.17 -19.95 1.89
C MET A 197 -3.55 -20.72 0.72
N PHE A 198 -2.33 -20.34 0.33
CA PHE A 198 -1.50 -21.22 -0.47
C PHE A 198 -0.90 -22.32 0.40
N SER A 199 -0.92 -23.56 -0.07
CA SER A 199 -0.30 -24.69 0.60
C SER A 199 0.75 -25.37 -0.29
N THR A 200 1.74 -25.99 0.34
CA THR A 200 2.70 -26.86 -0.29
C THR A 200 2.99 -28.05 0.61
N GLN A 201 3.80 -28.99 0.14
CA GLN A 201 4.13 -30.21 0.88
C GLN A 201 5.59 -30.19 1.34
N LEU A 202 5.82 -30.57 2.58
CA LEU A 202 7.15 -30.76 3.15
C LEU A 202 7.44 -32.26 3.28
N GLY A 203 8.56 -32.74 2.71
CA GLY A 203 9.00 -34.13 2.76
C GLY A 203 9.06 -34.80 1.39
N SER A 204 9.84 -35.86 1.31
CA SER A 204 10.17 -36.58 0.06
C SER A 204 9.39 -37.88 -0.16
N VAL A 205 8.55 -38.33 0.78
CA VAL A 205 7.83 -39.60 0.71
C VAL A 205 6.36 -39.35 0.41
N SER A 206 5.89 -39.89 -0.71
CA SER A 206 4.47 -39.90 -1.08
C SER A 206 3.69 -40.81 -0.13
N GLY A 207 2.86 -40.27 0.74
CA GLY A 207 1.99 -41.03 1.63
C GLY A 207 1.51 -40.28 2.87
N GLU A 208 2.34 -39.55 3.54
CA GLU A 208 1.97 -38.62 4.61
C GLU A 208 2.70 -37.30 4.38
N SER A 209 2.20 -36.49 3.46
CA SER A 209 2.76 -35.18 3.20
C SER A 209 2.33 -34.24 4.32
N ASN A 210 3.29 -33.73 5.08
CA ASN A 210 3.05 -32.61 5.98
C ASN A 210 2.70 -31.37 5.15
N ILE A 211 1.43 -31.00 5.13
CA ILE A 211 0.98 -29.75 4.50
C ILE A 211 1.53 -28.59 5.30
N ILE A 212 2.24 -27.70 4.62
CA ILE A 212 2.62 -26.39 5.13
C ILE A 212 2.01 -25.29 4.27
N TYR A 213 1.93 -24.10 4.82
CA TYR A 213 1.29 -22.96 4.16
C TYR A 213 2.30 -21.86 3.89
N LEU A 214 2.10 -21.12 2.81
CA LEU A 214 2.72 -19.82 2.61
C LEU A 214 1.95 -18.80 3.48
N ARG A 215 2.68 -18.04 4.29
CA ARG A 215 2.02 -17.08 5.21
C ARG A 215 1.16 -16.06 4.46
N PRO A 216 -0.12 -15.86 4.85
CA PRO A 216 -1.00 -14.86 4.26
C PRO A 216 -0.82 -13.46 4.85
N GLU A 217 -0.04 -13.36 5.95
CA GLU A 217 0.31 -12.13 6.66
C GLU A 217 1.62 -12.30 7.43
N THR A 218 2.24 -11.19 7.81
CA THR A 218 3.49 -11.20 8.59
C THR A 218 3.26 -11.14 10.10
N ALA A 219 2.06 -10.81 10.57
CA ALA A 219 1.71 -10.64 11.98
C ALA A 219 2.00 -11.88 12.84
N GLN A 220 1.61 -13.06 12.38
CA GLN A 220 1.72 -14.29 13.17
C GLN A 220 3.17 -14.64 13.51
N GLY A 221 4.10 -14.32 12.61
CA GLY A 221 5.53 -14.47 12.87
C GLY A 221 6.01 -13.58 14.03
N ILE A 222 5.40 -12.42 14.23
CA ILE A 222 5.69 -11.53 15.34
C ILE A 222 5.15 -12.13 16.65
N PHE A 223 3.90 -12.58 16.66
CA PHE A 223 3.26 -13.12 17.87
C PHE A 223 3.98 -14.35 18.42
N VAL A 224 4.36 -15.30 17.56
CA VAL A 224 5.07 -16.51 18.03
C VAL A 224 6.50 -16.24 18.50
N ASN A 225 7.08 -15.11 18.09
CA ASN A 225 8.40 -14.67 18.53
C ASN A 225 8.36 -13.68 19.70
N TYR A 226 7.19 -13.34 20.22
CA TYR A 226 7.04 -12.37 21.32
C TYR A 226 7.98 -12.67 22.48
N LEU A 227 7.97 -13.88 23.04
CA LEU A 227 8.81 -14.27 24.18
C LEU A 227 10.30 -14.22 23.85
N ASN A 228 10.69 -14.62 22.63
CA ASN A 228 12.08 -14.58 22.19
C ASN A 228 12.60 -13.13 22.20
N VAL A 229 11.83 -12.23 21.56
CA VAL A 229 12.20 -10.82 21.47
C VAL A 229 12.17 -10.13 22.83
N GLN A 230 11.09 -10.35 23.60
CA GLN A 230 10.94 -9.77 24.93
C GLN A 230 12.12 -10.12 25.84
N LYS A 231 12.54 -11.39 25.87
CA LYS A 231 13.62 -11.88 26.72
C LYS A 231 15.01 -11.43 26.25
N THR A 232 15.31 -11.63 24.96
CA THR A 232 16.63 -11.30 24.39
C THR A 232 16.89 -9.82 24.34
N GLY A 233 15.85 -9.03 24.02
CA GLY A 233 15.90 -7.56 24.00
C GLY A 233 15.69 -6.93 25.37
N ARG A 234 15.33 -7.71 26.40
CA ARG A 234 14.95 -7.19 27.74
C ARG A 234 13.86 -6.13 27.65
N MET A 235 12.92 -6.35 26.70
CA MET A 235 11.89 -5.37 26.40
C MET A 235 10.90 -5.24 27.55
N LYS A 236 10.52 -4.01 27.84
CA LYS A 236 9.48 -3.67 28.83
C LYS A 236 8.25 -3.17 28.09
N ILE A 237 7.06 -3.51 28.58
CA ILE A 237 5.81 -2.99 28.04
C ILE A 237 5.66 -1.50 28.43
N PRO A 238 5.28 -0.60 27.48
CA PRO A 238 4.89 -0.91 26.10
C PRO A 238 6.10 -1.04 25.17
N PHE A 239 6.06 -2.01 24.25
CA PHE A 239 7.07 -2.13 23.20
C PHE A 239 6.47 -2.72 21.91
N GLY A 240 7.12 -2.47 20.79
CA GLY A 240 6.69 -2.94 19.47
C GLY A 240 7.71 -3.88 18.82
N ILE A 241 7.19 -4.74 17.95
CA ILE A 241 7.99 -5.57 17.04
C ILE A 241 7.55 -5.27 15.61
N ALA A 242 8.51 -4.84 14.80
CA ALA A 242 8.31 -4.48 13.40
C ALA A 242 8.86 -5.56 12.47
N GLN A 243 8.19 -5.80 11.35
CA GLN A 243 8.64 -6.73 10.32
C GLN A 243 8.25 -6.22 8.94
N ILE A 244 9.14 -6.45 7.96
CA ILE A 244 8.83 -6.33 6.53
C ILE A 244 8.99 -7.71 5.92
N GLY A 245 8.02 -8.16 5.12
CA GLY A 245 8.16 -9.45 4.49
C GLY A 245 7.07 -9.80 3.49
N LYS A 246 7.35 -10.80 2.68
CA LYS A 246 6.42 -11.38 1.72
C LYS A 246 5.24 -12.05 2.41
N ALA A 247 4.05 -11.87 1.83
CA ALA A 247 2.82 -12.56 2.17
C ALA A 247 2.12 -13.05 0.90
N PHE A 248 1.27 -14.06 1.02
CA PHE A 248 0.70 -14.78 -0.11
C PHE A 248 -0.78 -15.03 0.11
N ARG A 249 -1.62 -14.60 -0.84
CA ARG A 249 -3.06 -14.84 -0.80
C ARG A 249 -3.53 -15.33 -2.15
N ASN A 250 -4.19 -16.46 -2.20
CA ASN A 250 -4.67 -17.07 -3.44
C ASN A 250 -5.88 -16.29 -3.98
N GLU A 251 -5.67 -15.01 -4.28
CA GLU A 251 -6.67 -14.10 -4.81
C GLU A 251 -7.22 -14.60 -6.15
N ILE A 252 -8.52 -14.76 -6.23
CA ILE A 252 -9.18 -15.23 -7.46
C ILE A 252 -9.56 -14.07 -8.36
N VAL A 253 -9.99 -12.95 -7.76
CA VAL A 253 -10.36 -11.74 -8.47
C VAL A 253 -9.29 -10.68 -8.23
N ALA A 254 -8.16 -10.84 -8.91
CA ALA A 254 -7.14 -9.81 -8.94
C ALA A 254 -7.58 -8.67 -9.86
N ARG A 255 -7.65 -7.47 -9.32
CA ARG A 255 -7.99 -6.24 -10.05
C ARG A 255 -7.07 -5.12 -9.62
N GLN A 256 -7.01 -4.07 -10.44
CA GLN A 256 -6.35 -2.81 -10.07
C GLN A 256 -4.83 -2.93 -9.93
N PHE A 257 -4.19 -3.68 -10.86
CA PHE A 257 -2.73 -3.75 -10.94
C PHE A 257 -2.12 -4.25 -9.62
N ILE A 258 -1.08 -3.59 -9.09
CA ILE A 258 -0.41 -3.99 -7.84
C ILE A 258 -1.21 -3.67 -6.55
N PHE A 259 -2.45 -3.18 -6.66
CA PHE A 259 -3.30 -2.94 -5.50
C PHE A 259 -3.74 -4.26 -4.83
N ARG A 260 -4.00 -5.31 -5.64
CA ARG A 260 -4.38 -6.63 -5.13
C ARG A 260 -3.65 -7.72 -5.91
N MET A 261 -2.72 -8.38 -5.25
CA MET A 261 -1.82 -9.39 -5.81
C MET A 261 -1.88 -10.69 -5.01
N ARG A 262 -1.41 -11.79 -5.63
CA ARG A 262 -1.26 -13.09 -4.98
C ARG A 262 -0.01 -13.19 -4.12
N GLU A 263 1.03 -12.52 -4.51
CA GLU A 263 2.28 -12.36 -3.79
C GLU A 263 2.55 -10.86 -3.59
N PHE A 264 2.68 -10.42 -2.35
CA PHE A 264 2.86 -9.01 -1.98
C PHE A 264 3.78 -8.88 -0.79
N GLU A 265 4.14 -7.66 -0.42
CA GLU A 265 4.94 -7.37 0.78
C GLU A 265 4.13 -6.53 1.76
N GLN A 266 4.25 -6.86 3.05
CA GLN A 266 3.69 -6.09 4.16
C GLN A 266 4.80 -5.48 5.00
N MET A 267 4.52 -4.30 5.55
CA MET A 267 5.26 -3.65 6.64
C MET A 267 4.30 -3.62 7.83
N GLU A 268 4.56 -4.45 8.82
CA GLU A 268 3.71 -4.63 10.00
C GLU A 268 4.46 -4.35 11.28
N MET A 269 3.78 -3.69 12.22
CA MET A 269 4.25 -3.51 13.59
C MET A 269 3.14 -3.92 14.55
N GLN A 270 3.50 -4.79 15.51
CA GLN A 270 2.63 -5.22 16.59
C GLN A 270 3.15 -4.59 17.89
N PHE A 271 2.33 -3.72 18.48
CA PHE A 271 2.69 -2.95 19.66
C PHE A 271 2.01 -3.57 20.90
N PHE A 272 2.82 -4.12 21.80
CA PHE A 272 2.40 -4.83 23.00
C PHE A 272 2.22 -3.88 24.15
N ILE A 273 1.08 -3.91 24.79
CA ILE A 273 0.64 -2.95 25.80
C ILE A 273 -0.02 -3.63 26.99
N LYS A 274 -0.16 -2.88 28.08
CA LYS A 274 -0.94 -3.31 29.24
C LYS A 274 -2.43 -3.35 28.91
N PRO A 275 -3.17 -4.41 29.28
CA PRO A 275 -4.62 -4.44 29.14
C PRO A 275 -5.30 -3.23 29.79
N GLY A 276 -6.32 -2.69 29.12
CA GLY A 276 -7.05 -1.49 29.55
C GLY A 276 -6.45 -0.17 29.06
N THR A 277 -5.34 -0.19 28.30
CA THR A 277 -4.72 1.01 27.72
C THR A 277 -4.80 1.02 26.19
N GLU A 278 -5.52 0.08 25.59
CA GLU A 278 -5.53 -0.18 24.15
C GLU A 278 -6.13 0.96 23.33
N LEU A 279 -7.19 1.60 23.82
CA LEU A 279 -7.83 2.69 23.07
C LEU A 279 -6.95 3.96 23.04
N ASP A 280 -6.21 4.23 24.12
CA ASP A 280 -5.27 5.35 24.16
C ASP A 280 -4.09 5.12 23.19
N TRP A 281 -3.56 3.90 23.14
CA TRP A 281 -2.49 3.54 22.22
C TRP A 281 -2.98 3.46 20.78
N PHE A 282 -4.19 2.98 20.55
CA PHE A 282 -4.83 2.99 19.25
C PHE A 282 -4.93 4.43 18.70
N ALA A 283 -5.43 5.38 19.50
CA ALA A 283 -5.52 6.77 19.10
C ALA A 283 -4.15 7.37 18.77
N LYS A 284 -3.13 7.12 19.60
CA LYS A 284 -1.76 7.58 19.37
C LYS A 284 -1.16 7.01 18.07
N TRP A 285 -1.35 5.72 17.80
CA TRP A 285 -0.86 5.10 16.56
C TRP A 285 -1.63 5.59 15.34
N LYS A 286 -2.92 5.83 15.44
CA LYS A 286 -3.74 6.43 14.39
C LYS A 286 -3.17 7.80 13.95
N GLU A 287 -2.86 8.67 14.89
CA GLU A 287 -2.25 9.97 14.61
C GLU A 287 -0.82 9.85 14.07
N ASN A 288 0.01 9.01 14.69
CA ASN A 288 1.39 8.78 14.27
C ASN A 288 1.48 8.29 12.81
N ARG A 289 0.63 7.31 12.46
CA ARG A 289 0.63 6.77 11.10
C ARG A 289 0.15 7.77 10.07
N MET A 290 -0.88 8.54 10.38
CA MET A 290 -1.33 9.62 9.51
C MET A 290 -0.24 10.69 9.29
N ALA A 291 0.48 11.07 10.35
CA ALA A 291 1.60 12.00 10.25
C ALA A 291 2.72 11.45 9.34
N TRP A 292 3.02 10.15 9.44
CA TRP A 292 4.00 9.49 8.58
C TRP A 292 3.63 9.57 7.08
N HIS A 293 2.37 9.37 6.74
CA HIS A 293 1.89 9.52 5.36
C HIS A 293 1.98 10.98 4.88
N LYS A 294 1.51 11.91 5.69
CA LYS A 294 1.49 13.35 5.34
C LYS A 294 2.89 13.95 5.19
N ALA A 295 3.87 13.44 5.93
CA ALA A 295 5.26 13.91 5.85
C ALA A 295 5.89 13.77 4.46
N LEU A 296 5.37 12.88 3.62
CA LEU A 296 5.78 12.72 2.22
C LEU A 296 5.37 13.88 1.31
N GLY A 297 4.42 14.72 1.73
CA GLY A 297 3.96 15.87 0.96
C GLY A 297 3.10 15.50 -0.25
N MET A 298 2.39 14.37 -0.20
CA MET A 298 1.50 13.91 -1.28
C MET A 298 0.07 14.46 -1.17
N GLY A 299 -0.13 15.66 -0.58
CA GLY A 299 -1.43 16.29 -0.41
C GLY A 299 -2.27 15.68 0.72
N GLU A 300 -2.66 16.50 1.70
CA GLU A 300 -3.43 16.03 2.86
C GLU A 300 -4.83 15.57 2.47
N GLU A 301 -5.41 16.17 1.45
CA GLU A 301 -6.72 15.86 0.87
C GLU A 301 -6.80 14.46 0.23
N ASN A 302 -5.65 13.81 0.01
CA ASN A 302 -5.57 12.46 -0.54
C ASN A 302 -5.67 11.37 0.53
N TYR A 303 -5.71 11.75 1.81
CA TYR A 303 -5.82 10.81 2.93
C TYR A 303 -7.08 11.07 3.74
N ARG A 304 -7.66 10.02 4.27
CA ARG A 304 -8.72 10.11 5.27
C ARG A 304 -8.71 8.88 6.16
N PHE A 305 -9.30 9.00 7.35
CA PHE A 305 -9.64 7.86 8.18
C PHE A 305 -10.97 7.26 7.73
N HIS A 306 -11.03 5.95 7.82
CA HIS A 306 -12.26 5.18 7.68
C HIS A 306 -12.38 4.23 8.87
N ASP A 307 -13.14 4.64 9.87
CA ASP A 307 -13.39 3.82 11.05
C ASP A 307 -14.35 2.67 10.67
N HIS A 308 -14.08 1.45 11.16
CA HIS A 308 -14.87 0.29 10.83
C HIS A 308 -16.15 0.25 11.65
N ASP A 309 -17.31 0.31 11.02
CA ASP A 309 -18.62 0.12 11.66
C ASP A 309 -18.78 -1.28 12.26
N LYS A 310 -18.10 -2.27 11.65
CA LYS A 310 -18.13 -3.65 12.07
C LYS A 310 -16.71 -4.15 12.31
N LEU A 311 -16.43 -4.43 13.56
CA LEU A 311 -15.14 -4.92 13.99
C LEU A 311 -14.97 -6.41 13.67
N ALA A 312 -13.76 -6.81 13.33
CA ALA A 312 -13.38 -8.22 13.30
C ALA A 312 -13.47 -8.81 14.72
N HIS A 313 -13.71 -10.12 14.82
CA HIS A 313 -13.91 -10.82 16.09
C HIS A 313 -12.71 -10.73 17.06
N TYR A 314 -11.55 -10.33 16.58
CA TYR A 314 -10.32 -10.15 17.34
C TYR A 314 -10.06 -8.69 17.75
N ALA A 315 -10.86 -7.74 17.31
CA ALA A 315 -10.59 -6.31 17.51
C ALA A 315 -11.70 -5.65 18.32
N ASN A 316 -11.33 -4.68 19.17
CA ASN A 316 -12.28 -3.79 19.84
C ASN A 316 -12.24 -2.35 19.30
N ALA A 317 -11.28 -2.04 18.42
CA ALA A 317 -11.24 -0.83 17.59
C ALA A 317 -10.47 -1.11 16.30
N ALA A 318 -10.92 -0.54 15.18
CA ALA A 318 -10.27 -0.66 13.89
C ALA A 318 -10.52 0.59 13.04
N THR A 319 -9.51 1.02 12.31
CA THR A 319 -9.59 2.11 11.34
C THR A 319 -8.63 1.84 10.20
N ASP A 320 -9.00 2.28 8.99
CA ASP A 320 -8.09 2.36 7.86
C ASP A 320 -7.66 3.80 7.61
N ILE A 321 -6.41 3.98 7.23
CA ILE A 321 -5.99 5.16 6.49
C ILE A 321 -6.24 4.82 5.03
N GLU A 322 -7.22 5.50 4.42
CA GLU A 322 -7.49 5.40 3.00
C GLU A 322 -6.71 6.45 2.23
N PHE A 323 -6.29 6.08 1.01
CA PHE A 323 -5.68 6.98 0.04
C PHE A 323 -6.55 7.10 -1.21
N ARG A 324 -6.53 8.30 -1.84
CA ARG A 324 -7.24 8.57 -3.09
C ARG A 324 -6.46 8.04 -4.29
N PHE A 325 -6.68 6.76 -4.62
CA PHE A 325 -6.18 6.17 -5.86
C PHE A 325 -6.97 6.65 -7.09
N PRO A 326 -6.50 6.38 -8.33
CA PRO A 326 -7.26 6.69 -9.54
C PRO A 326 -8.64 6.02 -9.63
N PHE A 327 -8.91 5.02 -8.81
CA PHE A 327 -10.20 4.32 -8.69
C PHE A 327 -10.95 4.64 -7.38
N GLY A 328 -10.65 5.77 -6.76
CA GLY A 328 -11.28 6.27 -5.54
C GLY A 328 -10.50 6.01 -4.26
N PHE A 329 -11.09 6.40 -3.13
CA PHE A 329 -10.51 6.13 -1.83
C PHE A 329 -10.54 4.63 -1.52
N LYS A 330 -9.40 4.10 -1.13
CA LYS A 330 -9.23 2.69 -0.73
C LYS A 330 -8.19 2.58 0.37
N GLU A 331 -8.33 1.53 1.16
CA GLU A 331 -7.42 1.17 2.25
C GLU A 331 -5.96 1.17 1.77
N LEU A 332 -5.12 1.92 2.48
CA LEU A 332 -3.67 1.95 2.31
C LEU A 332 -2.98 1.31 3.52
N GLU A 333 -3.42 1.62 4.74
CA GLU A 333 -2.89 1.10 5.99
C GLU A 333 -4.01 0.81 6.97
N GLY A 334 -4.03 -0.36 7.60
CA GLY A 334 -4.94 -0.73 8.67
C GLY A 334 -4.31 -0.51 10.05
N ILE A 335 -5.11 -0.04 11.02
CA ILE A 335 -4.74 0.10 12.42
C ILE A 335 -5.80 -0.59 13.26
N HIS A 336 -5.39 -1.57 14.07
CA HIS A 336 -6.33 -2.42 14.81
C HIS A 336 -5.92 -2.57 16.27
N SER A 337 -6.87 -2.46 17.17
CA SER A 337 -6.70 -2.90 18.56
C SER A 337 -7.18 -4.35 18.66
N ARG A 338 -6.23 -5.30 18.74
CA ARG A 338 -6.45 -6.75 18.63
C ARG A 338 -6.66 -7.45 19.99
N THR A 339 -6.63 -6.68 21.07
CA THR A 339 -6.69 -7.23 22.44
C THR A 339 -5.62 -8.30 22.68
N ASP A 340 -5.88 -9.36 23.44
CA ASP A 340 -5.01 -10.52 23.66
C ASP A 340 -5.32 -11.71 22.73
N PHE A 341 -6.17 -11.50 21.72
CA PHE A 341 -6.71 -12.58 20.89
C PHE A 341 -5.62 -13.51 20.34
N ASP A 342 -4.61 -12.95 19.65
CA ASP A 342 -3.57 -13.77 19.03
C ASP A 342 -2.68 -14.47 20.05
N LEU A 343 -2.16 -13.72 21.04
CA LEU A 343 -1.33 -14.30 22.09
C LEU A 343 -2.07 -15.33 22.93
N GLY A 344 -3.34 -15.08 23.24
CA GLY A 344 -4.23 -16.00 23.96
C GLY A 344 -4.47 -17.30 23.19
N ASN A 345 -4.74 -17.21 21.88
CA ASN A 345 -4.88 -18.38 21.03
C ASN A 345 -3.57 -19.17 20.91
N HIS A 346 -2.44 -18.51 20.71
CA HIS A 346 -1.15 -19.19 20.69
C HIS A 346 -0.81 -19.85 22.03
N GLN A 347 -1.16 -19.27 23.16
CA GLN A 347 -1.05 -19.94 24.47
C GLN A 347 -1.88 -21.22 24.52
N LYS A 348 -3.15 -21.15 24.09
CA LYS A 348 -4.08 -22.28 24.08
C LYS A 348 -3.59 -23.43 23.19
N PHE A 349 -3.17 -23.12 21.96
CA PHE A 349 -2.75 -24.13 20.98
C PHE A 349 -1.36 -24.70 21.24
N SER A 350 -0.46 -23.92 21.82
CA SER A 350 0.92 -24.36 22.12
C SER A 350 1.08 -24.97 23.51
N GLY A 351 0.19 -24.68 24.44
CA GLY A 351 0.33 -24.99 25.87
C GLY A 351 1.41 -24.16 26.58
N LYS A 352 1.99 -23.14 25.90
CA LYS A 352 3.02 -22.26 26.47
C LYS A 352 2.40 -21.00 27.04
N LYS A 353 2.86 -20.55 28.22
CA LYS A 353 2.44 -19.27 28.77
C LYS A 353 3.13 -18.13 28.00
N ILE A 354 2.37 -17.29 27.32
CA ILE A 354 2.85 -16.10 26.60
C ILE A 354 2.39 -14.88 27.39
N GLN A 355 3.07 -14.62 28.51
CA GLN A 355 2.73 -13.59 29.48
C GLN A 355 3.91 -12.67 29.73
N TYR A 356 3.63 -11.45 30.13
CA TYR A 356 4.58 -10.48 30.65
C TYR A 356 4.47 -10.43 32.18
N PHE A 357 5.60 -10.51 32.87
CA PHE A 357 5.65 -10.21 34.30
C PHE A 357 5.86 -8.71 34.47
N ASP A 358 4.92 -8.03 35.08
CA ASP A 358 5.02 -6.61 35.40
C ASP A 358 5.61 -6.44 36.81
N PRO A 359 6.83 -5.94 36.92
CA PRO A 359 7.49 -5.79 38.21
C PRO A 359 6.85 -4.70 39.08
N GLU A 360 6.12 -3.74 38.49
CA GLU A 360 5.47 -2.66 39.26
C GLU A 360 4.17 -3.17 39.90
N LEU A 361 3.45 -4.05 39.18
CA LEU A 361 2.21 -4.65 39.65
C LEU A 361 2.46 -5.93 40.49
N GLY A 362 3.61 -6.60 40.28
CA GLY A 362 3.92 -7.90 40.87
C GLY A 362 3.09 -9.06 40.28
N GLU A 363 2.53 -8.91 39.10
CA GLU A 363 1.64 -9.90 38.47
C GLU A 363 1.98 -10.18 37.01
N ASN A 364 1.45 -11.31 36.50
CA ASN A 364 1.58 -11.68 35.10
C ASN A 364 0.27 -11.41 34.36
N TYR A 365 0.38 -10.89 33.12
CA TYR A 365 -0.74 -10.77 32.21
C TYR A 365 -0.36 -11.08 30.77
N THR A 366 -1.33 -11.46 29.94
CA THR A 366 -1.17 -11.53 28.49
C THR A 366 -1.28 -10.11 27.94
N PRO A 367 -0.28 -9.57 27.24
CA PRO A 367 -0.36 -8.22 26.68
C PRO A 367 -1.50 -8.08 25.67
N TYR A 368 -2.09 -6.89 25.60
CA TYR A 368 -2.92 -6.48 24.50
C TYR A 368 -2.06 -5.96 23.36
N VAL A 369 -2.60 -5.91 22.16
CA VAL A 369 -1.84 -5.56 20.96
C VAL A 369 -2.56 -4.46 20.19
N VAL A 370 -1.79 -3.45 19.76
CA VAL A 370 -2.20 -2.50 18.71
C VAL A 370 -1.34 -2.78 17.47
N GLU A 371 -2.00 -3.08 16.37
CA GLU A 371 -1.40 -3.39 15.10
C GLU A 371 -1.39 -2.16 14.18
N THR A 372 -0.33 -2.00 13.40
CA THR A 372 -0.30 -1.17 12.19
C THR A 372 0.20 -2.02 11.03
N SER A 373 -0.54 -2.07 9.94
CA SER A 373 -0.22 -2.91 8.78
C SER A 373 -0.43 -2.16 7.48
N ILE A 374 0.63 -2.05 6.67
CA ILE A 374 0.60 -1.40 5.37
C ILE A 374 1.17 -2.31 4.29
N GLY A 375 0.47 -2.40 3.14
CA GLY A 375 0.99 -3.07 1.95
C GLY A 375 2.04 -2.21 1.26
N VAL A 376 3.27 -2.74 1.12
CA VAL A 376 4.35 -2.03 0.40
C VAL A 376 3.92 -1.70 -1.03
N ASP A 377 3.27 -2.64 -1.70
CA ASP A 377 2.85 -2.54 -3.10
C ASP A 377 1.75 -1.48 -3.28
N ARG A 378 0.80 -1.41 -2.33
CA ARG A 378 -0.19 -0.31 -2.29
C ARG A 378 0.46 1.04 -2.08
N MET A 379 1.49 1.12 -1.23
CA MET A 379 2.25 2.35 -1.02
C MET A 379 3.03 2.77 -2.27
N VAL A 380 3.64 1.83 -3.00
CA VAL A 380 4.27 2.10 -4.31
C VAL A 380 3.23 2.68 -5.28
N LEU A 381 2.04 2.06 -5.36
CA LEU A 381 0.96 2.54 -6.22
C LEU A 381 0.48 3.93 -5.82
N ALA A 382 0.35 4.22 -4.53
CA ALA A 382 -0.03 5.54 -4.02
C ALA A 382 0.99 6.61 -4.44
N VAL A 383 2.28 6.35 -4.24
CA VAL A 383 3.37 7.25 -4.65
C VAL A 383 3.35 7.50 -6.16
N LEU A 384 3.28 6.45 -6.98
CA LEU A 384 3.26 6.58 -8.44
C LEU A 384 2.00 7.30 -8.94
N SER A 385 0.83 6.99 -8.37
CA SER A 385 -0.44 7.62 -8.76
C SER A 385 -0.48 9.12 -8.45
N HIS A 386 0.06 9.52 -7.31
CA HIS A 386 0.16 10.93 -6.93
C HIS A 386 1.19 11.68 -7.79
N SER A 387 2.31 11.01 -8.08
CA SER A 387 3.47 11.64 -8.71
C SER A 387 3.33 11.87 -10.20
N TYR A 388 2.46 11.10 -10.89
CA TYR A 388 2.30 11.20 -12.34
C TYR A 388 1.59 12.49 -12.75
N LYS A 389 2.25 13.28 -13.59
CA LYS A 389 1.71 14.54 -14.14
C LYS A 389 2.06 14.69 -15.62
N GLU A 390 1.12 15.24 -16.37
CA GLU A 390 1.36 15.76 -17.72
C GLU A 390 1.28 17.29 -17.66
N GLU A 391 2.35 17.95 -17.97
CA GLU A 391 2.46 19.42 -17.90
C GLU A 391 2.57 19.99 -19.31
N GLN A 392 1.81 21.04 -19.60
CA GLN A 392 1.95 21.84 -20.81
C GLN A 392 3.01 22.93 -20.57
N LEU A 393 3.96 23.01 -21.48
CA LEU A 393 5.03 24.00 -21.42
C LEU A 393 4.65 25.25 -22.20
N GLU A 394 5.28 26.40 -21.88
CA GLU A 394 5.05 27.66 -22.56
C GLU A 394 5.31 27.64 -24.08
N ASN A 395 6.21 26.75 -24.54
CA ASN A 395 6.52 26.54 -25.95
C ASN A 395 5.49 25.63 -26.68
N GLY A 396 4.41 25.21 -26.02
CA GLY A 396 3.38 24.35 -26.57
C GLY A 396 3.72 22.83 -26.55
N GLU A 397 4.90 22.47 -26.07
CA GLU A 397 5.24 21.05 -25.84
C GLU A 397 4.64 20.54 -24.55
N SER A 398 4.46 19.22 -24.44
CA SER A 398 4.10 18.56 -23.18
C SER A 398 5.28 17.83 -22.59
N ARG A 399 5.31 17.72 -21.26
CA ARG A 399 6.22 16.81 -20.57
C ARG A 399 5.47 15.91 -19.62
N VAL A 400 5.90 14.65 -19.55
CA VAL A 400 5.53 13.72 -18.48
C VAL A 400 6.55 13.85 -17.36
N VAL A 401 6.07 14.01 -16.13
CA VAL A 401 6.93 14.08 -14.95
C VAL A 401 6.36 13.21 -13.84
N LEU A 402 7.24 12.42 -13.21
CA LEU A 402 6.95 11.78 -11.94
C LEU A 402 7.50 12.64 -10.79
N SER A 403 6.65 13.42 -10.16
CA SER A 403 7.02 14.24 -8.99
C SER A 403 7.15 13.39 -7.72
N ILE A 404 7.92 12.29 -7.79
CA ILE A 404 8.18 11.41 -6.64
C ILE A 404 8.90 12.23 -5.56
N PRO A 405 8.48 12.13 -4.27
CA PRO A 405 9.22 12.75 -3.17
C PRO A 405 10.71 12.41 -3.26
N ALA A 406 11.57 13.42 -3.28
CA ALA A 406 12.98 13.25 -3.61
C ALA A 406 13.71 12.16 -2.78
N PRO A 407 13.42 11.97 -1.47
CA PRO A 407 13.97 10.87 -0.71
C PRO A 407 13.52 9.48 -1.16
N LEU A 408 12.39 9.36 -1.84
CA LEU A 408 11.89 8.08 -2.37
C LEU A 408 12.29 7.84 -3.83
N ALA A 409 12.75 8.85 -4.56
CA ALA A 409 13.12 8.75 -5.98
C ALA A 409 14.12 7.60 -6.23
N PRO A 410 13.90 6.75 -7.24
CA PRO A 410 14.80 5.64 -7.56
C PRO A 410 16.22 6.11 -7.90
N VAL A 411 16.31 7.14 -8.71
CA VAL A 411 17.56 7.83 -9.09
C VAL A 411 17.56 9.19 -8.43
N LYS A 412 18.64 9.55 -7.74
CA LYS A 412 18.74 10.82 -7.01
C LYS A 412 19.26 11.93 -7.87
N VAL A 413 20.20 11.60 -8.75
CA VAL A 413 20.85 12.57 -9.64
C VAL A 413 21.26 11.93 -10.96
N ALA A 414 21.06 12.65 -12.06
CA ALA A 414 21.60 12.29 -13.36
C ALA A 414 22.75 13.23 -13.73
N VAL A 415 23.87 12.67 -14.17
CA VAL A 415 25.07 13.41 -14.56
C VAL A 415 25.21 13.37 -16.08
N LEU A 416 25.12 14.54 -16.71
CA LEU A 416 24.87 14.70 -18.14
C LEU A 416 25.92 15.61 -18.80
N PRO A 417 26.96 15.08 -19.51
CA PRO A 417 27.86 15.95 -20.28
C PRO A 417 27.08 16.60 -21.42
N LEU A 418 27.29 17.90 -21.68
CA LEU A 418 26.56 18.63 -22.72
C LEU A 418 26.77 18.00 -24.10
N ILE A 419 28.01 17.59 -24.38
CA ILE A 419 28.41 16.86 -25.61
C ILE A 419 29.35 15.70 -25.27
N LYS A 420 29.53 14.78 -26.23
CA LYS A 420 30.32 13.53 -26.08
C LYS A 420 31.83 13.69 -26.37
N LYS A 421 32.38 14.85 -26.15
CA LYS A 421 33.78 15.14 -26.46
C LYS A 421 34.33 16.28 -25.60
N ASP A 422 35.55 16.65 -25.87
CA ASP A 422 36.21 17.83 -25.28
C ASP A 422 36.44 17.72 -23.76
N GLY A 423 36.58 16.50 -23.22
CA GLY A 423 36.82 16.27 -21.78
C GLY A 423 35.55 16.32 -20.89
N LEU A 424 34.36 16.60 -21.46
CA LEU A 424 33.13 16.69 -20.68
C LEU A 424 32.63 15.33 -20.15
N PRO A 425 32.70 14.21 -20.93
CA PRO A 425 32.36 12.89 -20.42
C PRO A 425 33.27 12.45 -19.28
N GLU A 426 34.56 12.75 -19.35
CA GLU A 426 35.54 12.40 -18.33
C GLU A 426 35.24 13.12 -17.01
N LEU A 427 34.99 14.43 -17.04
CA LEU A 427 34.59 15.19 -15.85
C LEU A 427 33.23 14.72 -15.30
N ALA A 428 32.27 14.39 -16.17
CA ALA A 428 31.00 13.85 -15.75
C ALA A 428 31.15 12.50 -14.99
N ARG A 429 32.07 11.64 -15.46
CA ARG A 429 32.40 10.39 -14.79
C ARG A 429 33.06 10.61 -13.43
N GLU A 430 34.02 11.57 -13.36
CA GLU A 430 34.64 11.97 -12.08
C GLU A 430 33.59 12.38 -11.06
N ILE A 431 32.66 13.26 -11.42
CA ILE A 431 31.58 13.71 -10.53
C ILE A 431 30.68 12.54 -10.12
N MET A 432 30.31 11.68 -11.06
CA MET A 432 29.50 10.52 -10.77
C MET A 432 30.20 9.53 -9.84
N ASP A 433 31.52 9.36 -10.01
CA ASP A 433 32.33 8.45 -9.18
C ASP A 433 32.42 8.93 -7.72
N GLU A 434 32.34 10.23 -7.48
CA GLU A 434 32.22 10.79 -6.12
C GLU A 434 30.82 10.63 -5.53
N LEU A 435 29.78 10.93 -6.32
CA LEU A 435 28.39 10.95 -5.84
C LEU A 435 27.79 9.55 -5.61
N LYS A 436 28.25 8.52 -6.33
CA LYS A 436 27.66 7.16 -6.31
C LYS A 436 27.77 6.43 -4.96
N TYR A 437 28.65 6.85 -4.07
CA TYR A 437 28.78 6.26 -2.74
C TYR A 437 27.59 6.57 -1.82
N ASP A 438 26.94 7.72 -2.05
CA ASP A 438 25.82 8.20 -1.22
C ASP A 438 24.50 8.24 -1.98
N PHE A 439 24.55 8.29 -3.31
CA PHE A 439 23.35 8.46 -4.15
C PHE A 439 23.31 7.46 -5.30
N ASN A 440 22.11 6.99 -5.63
CA ASN A 440 21.89 6.27 -6.87
C ASN A 440 21.92 7.26 -8.03
N CYS A 441 22.97 7.17 -8.86
CA CYS A 441 23.27 8.09 -9.96
C CYS A 441 23.01 7.45 -11.32
N GLN A 442 22.61 8.25 -12.31
CA GLN A 442 22.59 7.85 -13.71
C GLN A 442 23.48 8.75 -14.56
N TYR A 443 24.11 8.15 -15.56
CA TYR A 443 24.85 8.85 -16.61
C TYR A 443 24.13 8.70 -17.93
N ASP A 444 23.96 9.80 -18.68
CA ASP A 444 23.40 9.76 -20.03
C ASP A 444 24.06 10.80 -20.93
N GLU A 445 24.43 10.38 -22.11
CA GLU A 445 25.07 11.23 -23.16
C GLU A 445 24.40 11.09 -24.53
N LYS A 446 23.25 10.36 -24.59
CA LYS A 446 22.53 10.09 -25.84
C LYS A 446 21.50 11.18 -26.11
N ASP A 447 21.46 11.69 -27.34
CA ASP A 447 20.57 12.76 -27.79
C ASP A 447 20.88 14.16 -27.22
N SER A 448 20.02 15.14 -27.49
CA SER A 448 20.14 16.50 -26.95
C SER A 448 19.89 16.55 -25.45
N ILE A 449 20.45 17.55 -24.78
CA ILE A 449 20.30 17.74 -23.34
C ILE A 449 18.82 17.85 -22.93
N GLY A 450 18.00 18.51 -23.72
CA GLY A 450 16.55 18.63 -23.47
C GLY A 450 15.83 17.28 -23.46
N LYS A 451 16.17 16.36 -24.40
CA LYS A 451 15.62 15.00 -24.42
C LYS A 451 16.07 14.19 -23.20
N ARG A 452 17.30 14.37 -22.76
CA ARG A 452 17.81 13.71 -21.55
C ARG A 452 17.11 14.20 -20.29
N TYR A 453 16.85 15.49 -20.18
CA TYR A 453 16.03 16.03 -19.08
C TYR A 453 14.63 15.41 -19.07
N ARG A 454 13.97 15.29 -20.24
CA ARG A 454 12.64 14.65 -20.33
C ARG A 454 12.65 13.21 -19.86
N ARG A 455 13.69 12.42 -20.22
CA ARG A 455 13.84 11.05 -19.71
C ARG A 455 13.98 11.00 -18.19
N GLN A 456 14.72 11.93 -17.60
CA GLN A 456 14.90 12.00 -16.16
C GLN A 456 13.64 12.50 -15.44
N ASP A 457 12.91 13.47 -16.02
CA ASP A 457 11.61 13.92 -15.52
C ASP A 457 10.61 12.75 -15.49
N ALA A 458 10.56 11.93 -16.56
CA ALA A 458 9.64 10.80 -16.68
C ALA A 458 9.89 9.66 -15.68
N ILE A 459 11.10 9.50 -15.17
CA ILE A 459 11.45 8.49 -14.15
C ILE A 459 11.53 9.05 -12.73
N GLY A 460 11.31 10.37 -12.57
CA GLY A 460 11.23 11.01 -11.26
C GLY A 460 12.57 11.39 -10.64
N THR A 461 13.64 11.54 -11.42
CA THR A 461 14.96 11.99 -10.93
C THR A 461 14.89 13.45 -10.48
N PRO A 462 15.13 13.79 -9.21
CA PRO A 462 14.95 15.15 -8.70
C PRO A 462 16.01 16.14 -9.25
N PHE A 463 17.21 15.68 -9.55
CA PHE A 463 18.32 16.52 -9.98
C PHE A 463 18.96 16.04 -11.27
N CYS A 464 19.25 16.98 -12.19
CA CYS A 464 20.13 16.76 -13.32
C CYS A 464 21.33 17.71 -13.23
N VAL A 465 22.53 17.17 -13.25
CA VAL A 465 23.79 17.93 -13.27
C VAL A 465 24.32 17.93 -14.69
N THR A 466 24.46 19.10 -15.30
CA THR A 466 24.98 19.26 -16.66
C THR A 466 26.36 19.83 -16.62
N ILE A 467 27.28 19.18 -17.35
CA ILE A 467 28.68 19.55 -17.50
C ILE A 467 28.87 20.21 -18.87
N ASP A 468 29.30 21.44 -18.87
CA ASP A 468 29.60 22.24 -20.07
C ASP A 468 31.08 22.56 -20.20
N HIS A 469 31.46 23.32 -21.25
CA HIS A 469 32.86 23.67 -21.48
C HIS A 469 33.45 24.56 -20.39
N ASP A 470 32.65 25.44 -19.79
CA ASP A 470 33.13 26.30 -18.71
C ASP A 470 33.45 25.50 -17.45
N SER A 471 32.75 24.35 -17.25
CA SER A 471 32.97 23.44 -16.12
C SER A 471 34.42 22.91 -16.04
N LEU A 472 35.12 22.80 -17.17
CA LEU A 472 36.50 22.36 -17.19
C LEU A 472 37.46 23.43 -16.63
N ASN A 473 37.06 24.70 -16.67
CA ASN A 473 37.89 25.83 -16.25
C ASN A 473 37.56 26.28 -14.83
N ASP A 474 36.27 26.41 -14.50
CA ASP A 474 35.79 27.01 -13.25
C ASP A 474 35.35 26.00 -12.20
N ARG A 475 35.36 24.70 -12.54
CA ARG A 475 34.90 23.62 -11.65
C ARG A 475 33.45 23.84 -11.16
N CYS A 476 32.62 24.51 -11.98
CA CYS A 476 31.18 24.70 -11.72
C CYS A 476 30.38 23.94 -12.76
N VAL A 477 29.18 23.50 -12.35
CA VAL A 477 28.24 22.76 -13.18
C VAL A 477 26.84 23.34 -13.05
N THR A 478 25.97 23.05 -14.00
CA THR A 478 24.57 23.46 -13.91
C THR A 478 23.76 22.36 -13.27
N ILE A 479 23.13 22.64 -12.11
CA ILE A 479 22.15 21.76 -11.49
C ILE A 479 20.74 22.21 -11.89
N ARG A 480 19.92 21.26 -12.36
CA ARG A 480 18.52 21.48 -12.73
C ARG A 480 17.61 20.71 -11.78
N HIS A 481 16.62 21.42 -11.22
CA HIS A 481 15.58 20.84 -10.37
C HIS A 481 14.41 20.35 -11.24
N ARG A 482 13.97 19.10 -11.02
CA ARG A 482 12.87 18.44 -11.77
C ARG A 482 11.57 19.23 -11.72
N ASP A 483 11.11 19.59 -10.51
CA ASP A 483 9.76 20.12 -10.32
C ASP A 483 9.62 21.57 -10.79
N SER A 484 10.58 22.41 -10.50
CA SER A 484 10.59 23.83 -10.93
C SER A 484 11.21 24.08 -12.30
N MET A 485 11.98 23.12 -12.84
CA MET A 485 12.86 23.29 -14.01
C MET A 485 13.92 24.38 -13.86
N GLN A 486 14.04 24.97 -12.69
CA GLN A 486 15.06 25.99 -12.42
C GLN A 486 16.46 25.38 -12.56
N GLN A 487 17.36 26.18 -13.09
CA GLN A 487 18.75 25.83 -13.30
C GLN A 487 19.61 26.87 -12.60
N GLU A 488 20.62 26.40 -11.89
CA GLU A 488 21.60 27.25 -11.23
C GLU A 488 23.01 26.70 -11.43
N ARG A 489 24.00 27.59 -11.47
CA ARG A 489 25.39 27.20 -11.57
C ARG A 489 25.99 27.09 -10.19
N VAL A 490 26.54 25.91 -9.87
CA VAL A 490 27.07 25.58 -8.55
C VAL A 490 28.46 24.96 -8.70
N LYS A 491 29.27 25.05 -7.65
CA LYS A 491 30.57 24.36 -7.63
C LYS A 491 30.37 22.85 -7.48
N ILE A 492 31.26 22.08 -8.11
CA ILE A 492 31.25 20.61 -8.01
C ILE A 492 31.35 20.17 -6.55
N GLU A 493 32.21 20.84 -5.74
CA GLU A 493 32.39 20.55 -4.31
C GLU A 493 31.12 20.72 -3.46
N ASP A 494 30.16 21.54 -3.89
CA ASP A 494 28.90 21.81 -3.18
C ASP A 494 27.78 20.82 -3.55
N LEU A 495 27.91 20.06 -4.64
CA LEU A 495 26.87 19.18 -5.18
C LEU A 495 26.34 18.19 -4.14
N HIS A 496 27.24 17.50 -3.44
CA HIS A 496 26.86 16.52 -2.42
C HIS A 496 25.97 17.15 -1.34
N GLY A 497 26.35 18.33 -0.85
CA GLY A 497 25.60 19.06 0.17
C GLY A 497 24.22 19.51 -0.31
N ILE A 498 24.14 20.01 -1.56
CA ILE A 498 22.89 20.46 -2.19
C ILE A 498 21.92 19.28 -2.35
N ILE A 499 22.38 18.20 -2.96
CA ILE A 499 21.58 17.01 -3.21
C ILE A 499 21.11 16.37 -1.90
N SER A 500 22.01 16.21 -0.93
CA SER A 500 21.69 15.61 0.39
C SER A 500 20.56 16.32 1.12
N LYS A 501 20.45 17.64 1.00
CA LYS A 501 19.39 18.42 1.66
C LYS A 501 17.99 18.00 1.22
N GLU A 502 17.83 17.48 0.01
CA GLU A 502 16.53 17.11 -0.54
C GLU A 502 16.29 15.60 -0.51
N VAL A 503 17.33 14.79 -0.80
CA VAL A 503 17.16 13.35 -1.01
C VAL A 503 17.33 12.51 0.25
N ASN A 504 17.79 13.09 1.37
CA ASN A 504 18.03 12.33 2.59
C ASN A 504 16.72 12.04 3.33
N LEU A 505 16.49 10.76 3.65
CA LEU A 505 15.33 10.34 4.45
C LEU A 505 15.23 11.05 5.81
N SER A 506 16.35 11.43 6.41
CA SER A 506 16.37 12.16 7.67
C SER A 506 15.54 13.45 7.65
N ASN A 507 15.39 14.08 6.48
CA ASN A 507 14.63 15.32 6.33
C ASN A 507 13.11 15.09 6.43
N ILE A 508 12.64 13.93 5.97
CA ILE A 508 11.23 13.55 6.15
C ILE A 508 11.02 13.06 7.59
N LEU A 509 11.93 12.24 8.11
CA LEU A 509 11.83 11.69 9.46
C LEU A 509 11.81 12.79 10.55
N LYS A 510 12.53 13.89 10.36
CA LYS A 510 12.50 15.05 11.27
C LYS A 510 11.14 15.75 11.34
N LYS A 511 10.28 15.59 10.32
CA LYS A 511 8.92 16.15 10.32
C LYS A 511 7.94 15.34 11.19
N LEU A 512 8.36 14.16 11.66
CA LEU A 512 7.56 13.25 12.48
C LEU A 512 7.73 13.49 13.99
N LYS A 513 8.56 14.45 14.38
CA LYS A 513 8.82 14.81 15.79
C LYS A 513 7.92 15.93 16.26
#